data_042289fdfddaa4667a63fa65fb850610
#
_entry.id   042289fdfddaa4667a63fa65fb850610
#
_cell.length_a   1.000
_cell.length_b   1.000
_cell.length_c   1.000
_cell.angle_alpha   90.00
_cell.angle_beta   90.00
_cell.angle_gamma   90.00
#
_symmetry.space_group_name_H-M   'P 1'
#
loop_
_entity.id
_entity.type
_entity.pdbx_description
1 polymer ?
#
loop_
_entity_poly.entity_id
_entity_poly.type
_entity_poly.pdbx_seq_one_letter_code
_entity_poly.pdbx_strand_id
1 'polypeptide(L)'
;DGGHRGVALNEGIDGIVLRHSDEQTFYFLPSLAMERKVSRTKIHARARYYARKLAGWRRAHTKEADFAAFRTRAWVETEPGGGNMTPLKRGNADVPAVSPELLRHRIKLAGDYLTRDTSPVGEINYEYFASDDRTGSGYNILRHAGTVYSMMQAYRLAPDEELLAASLRAKDFFKRAMQEDKKHPGEWFVRDVNSVRSGGRQRLGR
;
A
#
# COMPACT_ATOMS: atom_id res chain seq x y z
N ASP A 1 2.55 -19.84 35.40
CA ASP A 1 3.07 -19.56 34.05
C ASP A 1 2.19 -20.26 33.01
N GLY A 2 1.02 -19.68 32.77
CA GLY A 2 0.14 -20.10 31.70
C GLY A 2 0.66 -19.55 30.37
N GLY A 3 1.57 -20.30 29.73
CA GLY A 3 2.06 -19.98 28.40
C GLY A 3 0.91 -19.96 27.41
N HIS A 4 0.47 -18.78 27.00
CA HIS A 4 -0.39 -18.60 25.85
C HIS A 4 0.35 -19.15 24.61
N ARG A 5 0.15 -20.42 24.29
CA ARG A 5 0.60 -20.99 23.02
C ARG A 5 -0.06 -20.16 21.93
N GLY A 6 0.76 -19.37 21.24
CA GLY A 6 0.27 -18.49 20.20
C GLY A 6 -0.51 -19.27 19.17
N VAL A 7 -1.80 -19.00 19.06
CA VAL A 7 -2.65 -19.56 17.99
C VAL A 7 -2.02 -19.12 16.66
N ALA A 8 -1.69 -20.10 15.82
CA ALA A 8 -1.16 -19.81 14.49
C ALA A 8 -2.29 -19.18 13.66
N LEU A 9 -2.20 -17.86 13.45
CA LEU A 9 -3.18 -17.09 12.68
C LEU A 9 -2.74 -16.98 11.22
N ASN A 10 -3.67 -17.16 10.31
CA ASN A 10 -3.49 -16.89 8.89
C ASN A 10 -3.85 -15.42 8.63
N GLU A 11 -2.86 -14.63 8.23
CA GLU A 11 -3.06 -13.20 7.94
C GLU A 11 -4.14 -12.99 6.87
N GLY A 12 -5.05 -12.05 7.13
CA GLY A 12 -6.14 -11.72 6.22
C GLY A 12 -7.29 -12.73 6.18
N ILE A 13 -7.22 -13.82 6.97
CA ILE A 13 -8.26 -14.87 7.05
C ILE A 13 -8.74 -15.03 8.48
N ASP A 14 -7.81 -15.14 9.43
CA ASP A 14 -8.13 -15.37 10.83
C ASP A 14 -8.13 -14.05 11.60
N GLY A 15 -9.18 -13.82 12.36
CA GLY A 15 -9.32 -12.70 13.28
C GLY A 15 -9.18 -13.16 14.74
N ILE A 16 -9.22 -12.19 15.65
CA ILE A 16 -9.18 -12.42 17.08
C ILE A 16 -10.47 -11.93 17.72
N VAL A 17 -11.07 -12.75 18.57
CA VAL A 17 -12.10 -12.33 19.48
C VAL A 17 -11.51 -12.16 20.87
N LEU A 18 -11.80 -11.01 21.50
CA LEU A 18 -11.57 -10.76 22.91
C LEU A 18 -12.91 -10.89 23.63
N ARG A 19 -12.94 -11.68 24.71
CA ARG A 19 -14.12 -11.85 25.55
C ARG A 19 -13.75 -11.55 26.99
N HIS A 20 -14.42 -10.58 27.60
CA HIS A 20 -14.29 -10.26 29.02
C HIS A 20 -15.48 -10.80 29.83
N SER A 21 -16.69 -10.78 29.23
CA SER A 21 -17.92 -11.37 29.73
C SER A 21 -18.82 -11.71 28.55
N ASP A 22 -19.96 -12.34 28.81
CA ASP A 22 -20.93 -12.66 27.75
C ASP A 22 -21.48 -11.42 27.04
N GLU A 23 -21.53 -10.28 27.74
CA GLU A 23 -21.97 -9.00 27.19
C GLU A 23 -20.82 -8.16 26.58
N GLN A 24 -19.55 -8.47 26.91
CA GLN A 24 -18.40 -7.73 26.47
C GLN A 24 -17.49 -8.58 25.57
N THR A 25 -17.85 -8.60 24.31
CA THR A 25 -17.08 -9.29 23.25
C THR A 25 -16.65 -8.28 22.19
N PHE A 26 -15.37 -8.33 21.79
CA PHE A 26 -14.82 -7.51 20.72
C PHE A 26 -14.16 -8.36 19.64
N TYR A 27 -14.58 -8.17 18.40
CA TYR A 27 -14.04 -8.86 17.24
C TYR A 27 -13.03 -7.97 16.52
N PHE A 28 -11.77 -8.40 16.53
CA PHE A 28 -10.71 -7.76 15.73
C PHE A 28 -10.63 -8.49 14.40
N LEU A 29 -11.24 -7.90 13.36
CA LEU A 29 -11.36 -8.50 12.03
C LEU A 29 -10.01 -8.59 11.31
N PRO A 30 -9.81 -9.61 10.46
CA PRO A 30 -8.59 -9.75 9.65
C PRO A 30 -8.38 -8.57 8.71
N SER A 31 -9.45 -7.99 8.15
CA SER A 31 -9.37 -6.79 7.29
C SER A 31 -8.74 -5.62 8.02
N LEU A 32 -9.15 -5.34 9.26
CA LEU A 32 -8.59 -4.28 10.08
C LEU A 32 -7.09 -4.51 10.37
N ALA A 33 -6.69 -5.76 10.57
CA ALA A 33 -5.29 -6.12 10.75
C ALA A 33 -4.47 -5.83 9.49
N MET A 34 -5.00 -6.16 8.32
CA MET A 34 -4.35 -5.92 7.02
C MET A 34 -4.24 -4.43 6.70
N GLU A 35 -5.34 -3.67 6.82
CA GLU A 35 -5.37 -2.22 6.59
C GLU A 35 -4.36 -1.47 7.46
N ARG A 36 -4.23 -1.90 8.72
CA ARG A 36 -3.32 -1.27 9.70
C ARG A 36 -1.93 -1.88 9.72
N LYS A 37 -1.60 -2.79 8.79
CA LYS A 37 -0.30 -3.46 8.68
C LYS A 37 0.17 -4.05 10.01
N VAL A 38 -0.75 -4.71 10.72
CA VAL A 38 -0.47 -5.28 12.04
C VAL A 38 0.26 -6.61 11.87
N SER A 39 1.50 -6.68 12.36
CA SER A 39 2.26 -7.94 12.33
C SER A 39 1.66 -8.98 13.28
N ARG A 40 1.84 -10.27 12.97
CA ARG A 40 1.38 -11.41 13.79
C ARG A 40 1.79 -11.27 15.26
N THR A 41 3.02 -10.85 15.54
CA THR A 41 3.55 -10.70 16.90
C THR A 41 2.86 -9.60 17.70
N LYS A 42 2.27 -8.62 17.03
CA LYS A 42 1.59 -7.48 17.65
C LYS A 42 0.07 -7.58 17.65
N ILE A 43 -0.50 -8.63 17.06
CA ILE A 43 -1.96 -8.70 16.81
C ILE A 43 -2.78 -8.67 18.10
N HIS A 44 -2.35 -9.38 19.15
CA HIS A 44 -3.04 -9.37 20.46
C HIS A 44 -3.00 -7.98 21.12
N ALA A 45 -1.85 -7.34 21.11
CA ALA A 45 -1.70 -5.98 21.67
C ALA A 45 -2.55 -4.97 20.89
N ARG A 46 -2.64 -5.11 19.57
CA ARG A 46 -3.46 -4.26 18.71
C ARG A 46 -4.95 -4.52 18.91
N ALA A 47 -5.38 -5.77 19.04
CA ALA A 47 -6.75 -6.11 19.34
C ALA A 47 -7.20 -5.46 20.66
N ARG A 48 -6.38 -5.54 21.74
CA ARG A 48 -6.63 -4.82 22.99
C ARG A 48 -6.70 -3.30 22.81
N TYR A 49 -5.80 -2.74 22.01
CA TYR A 49 -5.81 -1.31 21.71
C TYR A 49 -7.12 -0.88 21.03
N TYR A 50 -7.56 -1.63 20.03
CA TYR A 50 -8.78 -1.30 19.28
C TYR A 50 -10.05 -1.58 20.08
N ALA A 51 -10.09 -2.60 20.95
CA ALA A 51 -11.18 -2.80 21.90
C ALA A 51 -11.41 -1.56 22.78
N ARG A 52 -10.32 -0.92 23.24
CA ARG A 52 -10.43 0.33 23.98
C ARG A 52 -10.85 1.50 23.11
N LYS A 53 -10.26 1.63 21.92
CA LYS A 53 -10.48 2.78 21.06
C LYS A 53 -11.86 2.79 20.39
N LEU A 54 -12.35 1.63 19.96
CA LEU A 54 -13.59 1.52 19.17
C LEU A 54 -14.78 1.06 19.98
N ALA A 55 -14.59 0.21 21.00
CA ALA A 55 -15.64 -0.32 21.83
C ALA A 55 -15.67 0.25 23.27
N GLY A 56 -14.81 1.23 23.56
CA GLY A 56 -14.81 1.92 24.86
C GLY A 56 -14.39 1.07 26.05
N TRP A 57 -13.70 -0.06 25.82
CA TRP A 57 -13.31 -0.95 26.91
C TRP A 57 -12.31 -0.29 27.87
N ARG A 58 -12.47 -0.53 29.18
CA ARG A 58 -11.47 -0.12 30.16
C ARG A 58 -10.21 -0.97 30.03
N ARG A 59 -9.08 -0.44 30.50
CA ARG A 59 -7.78 -1.13 30.47
C ARG A 59 -7.79 -2.44 31.26
N ALA A 60 -8.51 -2.49 32.37
CA ALA A 60 -8.69 -3.70 33.17
C ALA A 60 -9.38 -4.80 32.33
N HIS A 61 -10.51 -4.50 31.72
CA HIS A 61 -11.27 -5.44 30.89
C HIS A 61 -10.41 -6.04 29.78
N THR A 62 -9.54 -5.22 29.12
CA THR A 62 -8.66 -5.72 28.07
C THR A 62 -7.51 -6.57 28.58
N LYS A 63 -7.11 -6.45 29.86
CA LYS A 63 -6.09 -7.31 30.47
C LYS A 63 -6.63 -8.67 30.86
N GLU A 64 -7.87 -8.71 31.33
CA GLU A 64 -8.57 -9.91 31.83
C GLU A 64 -9.28 -10.69 30.72
N ALA A 65 -9.43 -10.07 29.53
CA ALA A 65 -10.13 -10.71 28.41
C ALA A 65 -9.38 -11.95 27.90
N ASP A 66 -10.16 -12.99 27.68
CA ASP A 66 -9.72 -14.17 26.95
C ASP A 66 -9.61 -13.91 25.46
N PHE A 67 -8.72 -14.66 24.82
CA PHE A 67 -8.48 -14.60 23.38
C PHE A 67 -8.85 -15.91 22.71
N ALA A 68 -9.64 -15.82 21.63
CA ALA A 68 -9.83 -16.92 20.72
C ALA A 68 -9.61 -16.46 19.27
N ALA A 69 -9.22 -17.38 18.41
CA ALA A 69 -9.16 -17.14 16.98
C ALA A 69 -10.49 -17.53 16.34
N PHE A 70 -10.89 -16.79 15.30
CA PHE A 70 -11.99 -17.17 14.43
C PHE A 70 -11.57 -17.01 12.97
N ARG A 71 -12.18 -17.79 12.10
CA ARG A 71 -11.93 -17.74 10.67
C ARG A 71 -13.03 -16.99 9.96
N THR A 72 -12.67 -16.12 9.03
CA THR A 72 -13.60 -15.42 8.17
C THR A 72 -13.65 -16.03 6.78
N ARG A 73 -14.79 -15.89 6.14
CA ARG A 73 -14.97 -16.01 4.70
C ARG A 73 -15.45 -14.65 4.20
N ALA A 74 -14.85 -14.16 3.13
CA ALA A 74 -15.21 -12.88 2.56
C ALA A 74 -15.58 -13.06 1.08
N TRP A 75 -16.50 -12.25 0.62
CA TRP A 75 -16.93 -12.18 -0.78
C TRP A 75 -17.03 -10.72 -1.19
N VAL A 76 -16.87 -10.47 -2.47
CA VAL A 76 -17.17 -9.19 -3.08
C VAL A 76 -18.24 -9.37 -4.15
N GLU A 77 -19.18 -8.46 -4.21
CA GLU A 77 -20.10 -8.36 -5.33
C GLU A 77 -19.37 -7.72 -6.50
N THR A 78 -19.35 -8.41 -7.65
CA THR A 78 -18.59 -7.95 -8.83
C THR A 78 -19.33 -6.89 -9.63
N GLU A 79 -20.68 -6.89 -9.53
CA GLU A 79 -21.54 -5.90 -10.17
C GLU A 79 -22.59 -5.46 -9.17
N PRO A 80 -22.69 -4.15 -8.84
CA PRO A 80 -23.65 -3.65 -7.86
C PRO A 80 -25.10 -4.07 -8.21
N GLY A 81 -25.75 -4.79 -7.30
CA GLY A 81 -27.12 -5.30 -7.48
C GLY A 81 -27.25 -6.52 -8.39
N GLY A 82 -26.14 -7.06 -8.92
CA GLY A 82 -26.14 -8.22 -9.80
C GLY A 82 -26.20 -9.58 -9.10
N GLY A 83 -26.02 -9.60 -7.78
CA GLY A 83 -26.08 -10.83 -6.98
C GLY A 83 -24.91 -11.80 -7.19
N ASN A 84 -23.98 -11.49 -8.08
CA ASN A 84 -22.79 -12.32 -8.34
C ASN A 84 -21.71 -12.05 -7.29
N MET A 85 -21.47 -13.04 -6.43
CA MET A 85 -20.50 -12.98 -5.36
C MET A 85 -19.23 -13.73 -5.70
N THR A 86 -18.10 -13.06 -5.73
CA THR A 86 -16.79 -13.67 -5.91
C THR A 86 -16.12 -13.88 -4.55
N PRO A 87 -15.68 -15.11 -4.21
CA PRO A 87 -14.99 -15.36 -2.95
C PRO A 87 -13.63 -14.64 -2.95
N LEU A 88 -13.30 -14.08 -1.78
CA LEU A 88 -12.03 -13.42 -1.56
C LEU A 88 -11.09 -14.29 -0.71
N LYS A 89 -9.83 -14.38 -1.11
CA LYS A 89 -8.76 -14.94 -0.30
C LYS A 89 -7.84 -13.81 0.16
N ARG A 90 -7.77 -13.58 1.46
CA ARG A 90 -7.01 -12.46 2.05
C ARG A 90 -7.42 -11.09 1.49
N GLY A 91 -8.71 -10.89 1.25
CA GLY A 91 -9.22 -9.65 0.66
C GLY A 91 -9.04 -9.50 -0.85
N ASN A 92 -8.47 -10.50 -1.53
CA ASN A 92 -8.29 -10.50 -2.98
C ASN A 92 -9.13 -11.60 -3.62
N ALA A 93 -9.72 -11.33 -4.77
CA ALA A 93 -10.33 -12.37 -5.60
C ALA A 93 -9.27 -13.41 -5.99
N ASP A 94 -9.70 -14.66 -6.18
CA ASP A 94 -8.78 -15.69 -6.70
C ASP A 94 -8.25 -15.25 -8.07
N VAL A 95 -6.92 -15.25 -8.19
CA VAL A 95 -6.29 -14.89 -9.45
C VAL A 95 -6.47 -16.07 -10.42
N PRO A 96 -7.03 -15.83 -11.61
CA PRO A 96 -7.10 -16.89 -12.63
C PRO A 96 -5.71 -17.39 -12.99
N ALA A 97 -5.63 -18.57 -13.58
CA ALA A 97 -4.34 -19.11 -14.03
C ALA A 97 -3.59 -18.07 -14.88
N VAL A 98 -2.32 -17.88 -14.58
CA VAL A 98 -1.51 -16.87 -15.26
C VAL A 98 -1.30 -17.30 -16.71
N SER A 99 -1.75 -16.48 -17.66
CA SER A 99 -1.49 -16.64 -19.08
C SER A 99 -0.75 -15.41 -19.63
N PRO A 100 -0.07 -15.52 -20.78
CA PRO A 100 0.55 -14.37 -21.44
C PRO A 100 -0.45 -13.25 -21.74
N GLU A 101 -1.68 -13.58 -22.11
CA GLU A 101 -2.75 -12.63 -22.43
C GLU A 101 -3.18 -11.88 -21.16
N LEU A 102 -3.39 -12.60 -20.05
CA LEU A 102 -3.70 -12.01 -18.76
C LEU A 102 -2.59 -11.07 -18.32
N LEU A 103 -1.32 -11.46 -18.47
CA LEU A 103 -0.17 -10.61 -18.10
C LEU A 103 -0.13 -9.34 -18.96
N ARG A 104 -0.29 -9.43 -20.28
CA ARG A 104 -0.35 -8.26 -21.16
C ARG A 104 -1.49 -7.32 -20.77
N HIS A 105 -2.68 -7.87 -20.49
CA HIS A 105 -3.81 -7.08 -20.03
C HIS A 105 -3.49 -6.35 -18.71
N ARG A 106 -2.88 -7.03 -17.74
CA ARG A 106 -2.49 -6.41 -16.46
C ARG A 106 -1.40 -5.36 -16.62
N ILE A 107 -0.43 -5.59 -17.51
CA ILE A 107 0.61 -4.60 -17.86
C ILE A 107 -0.04 -3.36 -18.47
N LYS A 108 -1.01 -3.53 -19.38
CA LYS A 108 -1.73 -2.39 -19.94
C LYS A 108 -2.47 -1.60 -18.85
N LEU A 109 -3.25 -2.26 -17.99
CA LEU A 109 -3.97 -1.59 -16.89
C LEU A 109 -3.02 -0.82 -15.95
N ALA A 110 -1.85 -1.39 -15.66
CA ALA A 110 -0.83 -0.71 -14.86
C ALA A 110 -0.24 0.49 -15.60
N GLY A 111 0.00 0.37 -16.90
CA GLY A 111 0.44 1.47 -17.77
C GLY A 111 -0.58 2.61 -17.80
N ASP A 112 -1.86 2.30 -18.01
CA ASP A 112 -2.96 3.26 -18.02
C ASP A 112 -3.07 4.02 -16.67
N TYR A 113 -2.89 3.28 -15.54
CA TYR A 113 -2.84 3.91 -14.22
C TYR A 113 -1.67 4.90 -14.10
N LEU A 114 -0.45 4.46 -14.42
CA LEU A 114 0.74 5.31 -14.32
C LEU A 114 0.70 6.51 -15.26
N THR A 115 0.08 6.36 -16.44
CA THR A 115 -0.16 7.46 -17.38
C THR A 115 -1.03 8.54 -16.75
N ARG A 116 -2.14 8.16 -16.12
CA ARG A 116 -3.05 9.09 -15.43
C ARG A 116 -2.42 9.70 -14.18
N ASP A 117 -1.58 8.94 -13.49
CA ASP A 117 -0.89 9.38 -12.25
C ASP A 117 0.31 10.30 -12.53
N THR A 118 0.73 10.40 -13.79
CA THR A 118 1.80 11.29 -14.23
C THR A 118 1.23 12.64 -14.60
N SER A 119 1.62 13.69 -13.86
CA SER A 119 1.16 15.07 -14.10
C SER A 119 1.62 15.61 -15.45
N PRO A 120 1.02 16.73 -15.96
CA PRO A 120 1.48 17.37 -17.18
C PRO A 120 2.94 17.81 -17.15
N VAL A 121 3.47 18.11 -15.96
CA VAL A 121 4.90 18.46 -15.78
C VAL A 121 5.82 17.25 -15.58
N GLY A 122 5.26 16.04 -15.59
CA GLY A 122 6.00 14.79 -15.48
C GLY A 122 6.25 14.31 -14.04
N GLU A 123 5.68 14.95 -13.04
CA GLU A 123 5.74 14.47 -11.66
C GLU A 123 4.80 13.27 -11.48
N ILE A 124 5.28 12.20 -10.85
CA ILE A 124 4.50 11.01 -10.52
C ILE A 124 4.11 11.09 -9.05
N ASN A 125 2.85 10.86 -8.72
CA ASN A 125 2.39 10.84 -7.34
C ASN A 125 3.08 9.72 -6.57
N TYR A 126 3.61 10.06 -5.40
CA TYR A 126 4.36 9.13 -4.56
C TYR A 126 3.47 8.24 -3.71
N GLU A 127 2.37 8.77 -3.22
CA GLU A 127 1.45 8.11 -2.31
C GLU A 127 0.00 8.45 -2.64
N TYR A 128 -0.84 7.43 -2.61
CA TYR A 128 -2.29 7.57 -2.68
C TYR A 128 -2.94 6.82 -1.52
N PHE A 129 -3.81 7.50 -0.80
CA PHE A 129 -4.57 7.00 0.34
C PHE A 129 -5.98 6.67 -0.12
N ALA A 130 -6.21 5.43 -0.50
CA ALA A 130 -7.50 4.98 -1.05
C ALA A 130 -8.67 5.12 -0.07
N SER A 131 -8.40 5.03 1.25
CA SER A 131 -9.44 5.23 2.28
C SER A 131 -10.02 6.63 2.31
N ASP A 132 -9.26 7.62 1.89
CA ASP A 132 -9.59 9.04 2.01
C ASP A 132 -9.69 9.70 0.63
N ASP A 133 -9.54 8.91 -0.45
CA ASP A 133 -9.43 9.39 -1.84
C ASP A 133 -8.46 10.59 -1.96
N ARG A 134 -7.27 10.44 -1.39
CA ARG A 134 -6.34 11.55 -1.23
C ARG A 134 -4.94 11.19 -1.70
N THR A 135 -4.35 12.06 -2.51
CA THR A 135 -2.93 12.01 -2.86
C THR A 135 -2.07 12.57 -1.73
N GLY A 136 -0.99 11.89 -1.40
CA GLY A 136 0.01 12.36 -0.45
C GLY A 136 0.85 13.50 -1.01
N SER A 137 1.45 14.30 -0.13
CA SER A 137 2.38 15.39 -0.51
C SER A 137 3.84 14.95 -0.60
N GLY A 138 4.13 13.69 -0.25
CA GLY A 138 5.48 13.14 -0.31
C GLY A 138 6.00 13.00 -1.73
N TYR A 139 7.32 12.94 -1.86
CA TYR A 139 8.00 12.63 -3.12
C TYR A 139 9.28 11.84 -2.85
N ASN A 140 9.61 10.92 -3.77
CA ASN A 140 10.83 10.13 -3.68
C ASN A 140 11.45 9.94 -5.06
N ILE A 141 12.61 10.55 -5.28
CA ILE A 141 13.28 10.57 -6.60
C ILE A 141 13.71 9.17 -7.05
N LEU A 142 14.12 8.29 -6.14
CA LEU A 142 14.51 6.91 -6.50
C LEU A 142 13.30 6.11 -6.99
N ARG A 143 12.15 6.26 -6.34
CA ARG A 143 10.91 5.62 -6.80
C ARG A 143 10.43 6.18 -8.12
N HIS A 144 10.54 7.50 -8.30
CA HIS A 144 10.24 8.14 -9.58
C HIS A 144 11.07 7.53 -10.72
N ALA A 145 12.40 7.44 -10.54
CA ALA A 145 13.29 6.82 -11.53
C ALA A 145 12.92 5.36 -11.84
N GLY A 146 12.64 4.56 -10.78
CA GLY A 146 12.19 3.19 -10.92
C GLY A 146 10.85 3.07 -11.63
N THR A 147 9.91 3.99 -11.39
CA THR A 147 8.61 4.02 -12.08
C THR A 147 8.79 4.34 -13.56
N VAL A 148 9.60 5.35 -13.91
CA VAL A 148 9.91 5.68 -15.31
C VAL A 148 10.51 4.46 -16.04
N TYR A 149 11.45 3.78 -15.40
CA TYR A 149 12.02 2.55 -15.96
C TYR A 149 10.95 1.48 -16.19
N SER A 150 10.07 1.26 -15.23
CA SER A 150 8.96 0.28 -15.35
C SER A 150 7.96 0.67 -16.43
N MET A 151 7.63 1.96 -16.59
CA MET A 151 6.78 2.46 -17.66
C MET A 151 7.38 2.16 -19.05
N MET A 152 8.68 2.39 -19.22
CA MET A 152 9.38 2.07 -20.47
C MET A 152 9.44 0.57 -20.76
N GLN A 153 9.56 -0.27 -19.73
CA GLN A 153 9.44 -1.72 -19.90
C GLN A 153 8.02 -2.14 -20.29
N ALA A 154 7.00 -1.56 -19.66
CA ALA A 154 5.60 -1.80 -20.00
C ALA A 154 5.31 -1.42 -21.46
N TYR A 155 5.79 -0.25 -21.91
CA TYR A 155 5.70 0.17 -23.31
C TYR A 155 6.31 -0.83 -24.28
N ARG A 156 7.47 -1.42 -23.96
CA ARG A 156 8.10 -2.46 -24.81
C ARG A 156 7.26 -3.73 -24.94
N LEU A 157 6.47 -4.07 -23.94
CA LEU A 157 5.63 -5.28 -23.90
C LEU A 157 4.21 -5.05 -24.45
N ALA A 158 3.70 -3.85 -24.28
CA ALA A 158 2.39 -3.40 -24.70
C ALA A 158 2.49 -1.93 -25.16
N PRO A 159 2.92 -1.67 -26.41
CA PRO A 159 3.09 -0.32 -26.92
C PRO A 159 1.81 0.50 -26.82
N ASP A 160 1.93 1.72 -26.27
CA ASP A 160 0.85 2.67 -26.08
C ASP A 160 1.44 4.09 -26.09
N GLU A 161 0.97 4.94 -27.00
CA GLU A 161 1.54 6.28 -27.24
C GLU A 161 1.34 7.23 -26.04
N GLU A 162 0.23 7.08 -25.31
CA GLU A 162 -0.01 7.90 -24.11
C GLU A 162 0.94 7.51 -23.00
N LEU A 163 1.20 6.19 -22.83
CA LEU A 163 2.18 5.69 -21.87
C LEU A 163 3.60 6.16 -22.25
N LEU A 164 3.96 6.14 -23.52
CA LEU A 164 5.25 6.64 -23.99
C LEU A 164 5.38 8.14 -23.68
N ALA A 165 4.38 8.93 -24.04
CA ALA A 165 4.38 10.37 -23.80
C ALA A 165 4.49 10.70 -22.30
N ALA A 166 3.74 9.98 -21.44
CA ALA A 166 3.84 10.12 -20.00
C ALA A 166 5.23 9.76 -19.47
N SER A 167 5.81 8.66 -19.96
CA SER A 167 7.16 8.21 -19.58
C SER A 167 8.22 9.23 -19.95
N LEU A 168 8.11 9.84 -21.12
CA LEU A 168 9.04 10.89 -21.57
C LEU A 168 8.92 12.15 -20.71
N ARG A 169 7.70 12.59 -20.38
CA ARG A 169 7.49 13.72 -19.46
C ARG A 169 8.11 13.42 -18.08
N ALA A 170 7.88 12.23 -17.56
CA ALA A 170 8.41 11.82 -16.26
C ALA A 170 9.95 11.72 -16.27
N LYS A 171 10.56 11.22 -17.36
CA LYS A 171 12.01 11.24 -17.57
C LYS A 171 12.55 12.68 -17.58
N ASP A 172 11.88 13.60 -18.26
CA ASP A 172 12.33 14.99 -18.34
C ASP A 172 12.16 15.72 -16.99
N PHE A 173 11.15 15.36 -16.19
CA PHE A 173 11.06 15.81 -14.81
C PHE A 173 12.24 15.31 -13.98
N PHE A 174 12.61 14.04 -14.09
CA PHE A 174 13.77 13.47 -13.41
C PHE A 174 15.08 14.17 -13.82
N LYS A 175 15.27 14.46 -15.12
CA LYS A 175 16.47 15.17 -15.61
C LYS A 175 16.65 16.54 -14.99
N ARG A 176 15.57 17.26 -14.63
CA ARG A 176 15.66 18.56 -13.95
C ARG A 176 16.26 18.48 -12.54
N ALA A 177 16.23 17.28 -11.94
CA ALA A 177 16.87 17.04 -10.65
C ALA A 177 18.36 16.64 -10.77
N MET A 178 18.85 16.41 -11.99
CA MET A 178 20.27 16.12 -12.23
C MET A 178 21.08 17.41 -12.20
N GLN A 179 22.24 17.33 -11.57
CA GLN A 179 23.20 18.43 -11.49
C GLN A 179 24.61 17.92 -11.76
N GLU A 180 25.40 18.67 -12.49
CA GLU A 180 26.81 18.36 -12.67
C GLU A 180 27.60 18.71 -11.40
N ASP A 181 28.51 17.82 -11.03
CA ASP A 181 29.43 18.09 -9.91
C ASP A 181 30.45 19.15 -10.29
N LYS A 182 30.38 20.29 -9.62
CA LYS A 182 31.31 21.40 -9.86
C LYS A 182 32.79 21.08 -9.53
N LYS A 183 33.04 20.05 -8.71
CA LYS A 183 34.36 19.62 -8.32
C LYS A 183 34.94 18.56 -9.28
N HIS A 184 34.06 17.84 -9.95
CA HIS A 184 34.41 16.76 -10.88
C HIS A 184 33.59 16.95 -12.18
N PRO A 185 34.07 17.84 -13.09
CA PRO A 185 33.41 18.12 -14.35
C PRO A 185 33.18 16.84 -15.16
N GLY A 186 31.97 16.67 -15.69
CA GLY A 186 31.53 15.46 -16.38
C GLY A 186 30.84 14.40 -15.48
N GLU A 187 30.95 14.56 -14.17
CA GLU A 187 30.18 13.72 -13.23
C GLU A 187 28.84 14.38 -12.88
N TRP A 188 27.76 13.56 -12.84
CA TRP A 188 26.42 14.02 -12.58
C TRP A 188 25.83 13.31 -11.36
N PHE A 189 25.10 14.03 -10.53
CA PHE A 189 24.37 13.48 -9.41
C PHE A 189 22.92 13.94 -9.44
N VAL A 190 22.04 13.18 -8.77
CA VAL A 190 20.62 13.52 -8.63
C VAL A 190 20.41 14.21 -7.30
N ARG A 191 19.91 15.44 -7.36
CA ARG A 191 19.54 16.20 -6.16
C ARG A 191 18.16 15.76 -5.65
N ASP A 192 18.00 15.60 -4.34
CA ASP A 192 16.70 15.35 -3.76
C ASP A 192 15.74 16.52 -4.01
N VAL A 193 14.66 16.24 -4.73
CA VAL A 193 13.68 17.24 -5.15
C VAL A 193 12.90 17.82 -3.98
N ASN A 194 12.78 17.09 -2.86
CA ASN A 194 12.16 17.62 -1.64
C ASN A 194 12.89 18.85 -1.11
N SER A 195 14.21 18.93 -1.30
CA SER A 195 14.99 20.12 -0.95
C SER A 195 14.74 21.31 -1.89
N VAL A 196 14.24 21.06 -3.09
CA VAL A 196 13.89 22.10 -4.08
C VAL A 196 12.50 22.66 -3.84
N ARG A 197 11.54 21.82 -3.43
CA ARG A 197 10.17 22.25 -3.10
C ARG A 197 10.08 23.14 -1.87
N SER A 198 10.92 22.87 -0.87
CA SER A 198 10.85 23.58 0.42
C SER A 198 11.62 24.89 0.47
N GLY A 199 12.34 25.28 -0.59
CA GLY A 199 13.20 26.47 -0.58
C GLY A 199 14.29 26.45 0.51
N GLY A 200 14.40 25.34 1.22
CA GLY A 200 15.26 25.19 2.38
C GLY A 200 16.61 24.56 2.02
N ARG A 201 17.71 25.26 2.33
CA ARG A 201 19.05 24.68 2.34
C ARG A 201 19.13 23.67 3.49
N GLN A 202 18.92 22.38 3.24
CA GLN A 202 19.43 21.38 4.18
C GLN A 202 20.96 21.35 4.04
N ARG A 203 21.67 21.80 5.06
CA ARG A 203 23.09 21.53 5.22
C ARG A 203 23.23 20.03 5.46
N LEU A 204 23.83 19.33 4.52
CA LEU A 204 24.33 17.99 4.77
C LEU A 204 25.38 18.12 5.88
N GLY A 205 25.07 17.61 7.06
CA GLY A 205 26.02 17.44 8.16
C GLY A 205 27.15 16.50 7.69
N ARG A 206 28.34 16.85 8.13
CA ARG A 206 29.59 16.10 7.90
C ARG A 206 29.55 14.75 8.61
#